data_a9b43eacac0fd82883f94a190cbeb1a1
#
_entry.id   a9b43eacac0fd82883f94a190cbeb1a1
#
_cell.length_a   1.000
_cell.length_b   1.000
_cell.length_c   1.000
_cell.angle_alpha   90.00
_cell.angle_beta   90.00
_cell.angle_gamma   90.00
#
_symmetry.space_group_name_H-M   'P 1'
#
loop_
_entity.id
_entity.type
_entity.pdbx_description
1 polymer ?
#
loop_
_entity_poly.entity_id
_entity_poly.type
_entity_poly.pdbx_seq_one_letter_code
_entity_poly.pdbx_strand_id
1 'polypeptide(L)'
;MRKKRIISCMMLLMVLTTLMSMLTGCAASEKIPIPTVEKDVYIYDEDDIIDDDVEKELNKMLVELEEKTDAEFAIVSGESLLDRSIEDYANNLFNTLGIGKKGKDNGVLLLFSRSDEKVRLEIGRGLEGCLNDAKCGRILDNYFVPYRENDEYTKATEMTVKAVLNVIAEEYEINIQGLEKDLPVEDDSDDGLPLWVWIIIIIGAIAIVVIGAICDDGSSSGGGFFGGSSGGFSGGGFGGGFSGGGGASR
;
A
#
# COMPACT_ATOMS: atom_id res chain seq x y z
N MET A 1 -47.01 29.79 -39.71
CA MET A 1 -45.62 30.10 -39.32
C MET A 1 -45.42 30.17 -37.78
N ARG A 2 -46.33 30.75 -37.02
CA ARG A 2 -46.24 30.89 -35.53
C ARG A 2 -46.15 29.53 -34.76
N LYS A 3 -46.95 28.54 -35.11
CA LYS A 3 -46.95 27.21 -34.43
C LYS A 3 -45.62 26.49 -34.55
N LYS A 4 -44.95 26.53 -35.73
CA LYS A 4 -43.63 25.88 -35.91
C LYS A 4 -42.53 26.55 -35.05
N ARG A 5 -42.57 27.85 -34.88
CA ARG A 5 -41.64 28.62 -34.00
C ARG A 5 -41.83 28.29 -32.53
N ILE A 6 -43.09 28.11 -32.09
CA ILE A 6 -43.39 27.75 -30.69
C ILE A 6 -42.88 26.32 -30.36
N ILE A 7 -43.10 25.36 -31.28
CA ILE A 7 -42.60 23.96 -31.13
C ILE A 7 -41.08 23.93 -31.11
N SER A 8 -40.41 24.72 -31.96
CA SER A 8 -38.95 24.80 -31.96
C SER A 8 -38.38 25.42 -30.67
N CYS A 9 -39.03 26.46 -30.11
CA CYS A 9 -38.65 27.05 -28.84
C CYS A 9 -38.85 26.07 -27.66
N MET A 10 -39.95 25.28 -27.66
CA MET A 10 -40.19 24.28 -26.64
C MET A 10 -39.14 23.14 -26.69
N MET A 11 -38.78 22.65 -27.88
CA MET A 11 -37.71 21.67 -28.04
C MET A 11 -36.36 22.23 -27.55
N LEU A 12 -36.02 23.46 -27.89
CA LEU A 12 -34.78 24.10 -27.46
C LEU A 12 -34.74 24.24 -25.92
N LEU A 13 -35.85 24.59 -25.30
CA LEU A 13 -35.97 24.69 -23.85
C LEU A 13 -35.83 23.35 -23.18
N MET A 14 -36.39 22.29 -23.76
CA MET A 14 -36.27 20.92 -23.23
C MET A 14 -34.85 20.38 -23.34
N VAL A 15 -34.14 20.66 -24.43
CA VAL A 15 -32.73 20.32 -24.60
C VAL A 15 -31.86 21.10 -23.61
N LEU A 16 -32.17 22.39 -23.38
CA LEU A 16 -31.43 23.22 -22.43
C LEU A 16 -31.60 22.75 -20.98
N THR A 17 -32.82 22.31 -20.60
CA THR A 17 -33.08 21.78 -19.25
C THR A 17 -32.42 20.41 -19.03
N THR A 18 -32.36 19.56 -20.05
CA THR A 18 -31.65 18.26 -19.95
C THR A 18 -30.14 18.47 -19.89
N LEU A 19 -29.59 19.46 -20.62
CA LEU A 19 -28.17 19.79 -20.57
C LEU A 19 -27.80 20.39 -19.20
N MET A 20 -28.68 21.22 -18.62
CA MET A 20 -28.47 21.81 -17.29
C MET A 20 -28.51 20.77 -16.17
N SER A 21 -29.33 19.71 -16.28
CA SER A 21 -29.37 18.62 -15.28
C SER A 21 -28.14 17.70 -15.34
N MET A 22 -27.41 17.67 -16.44
CA MET A 22 -26.13 16.95 -16.52
C MET A 22 -24.95 17.71 -15.90
N LEU A 23 -25.06 19.03 -15.69
CA LEU A 23 -24.01 19.82 -15.06
C LEU A 23 -24.07 19.83 -13.51
N THR A 24 -25.15 19.35 -12.90
CA THR A 24 -25.29 19.34 -11.42
C THR A 24 -24.77 18.06 -10.75
N GLY A 25 -24.12 17.20 -11.50
CA GLY A 25 -23.48 15.97 -10.98
C GLY A 25 -22.07 16.19 -10.42
N CYS A 26 -21.79 17.35 -9.79
CA CYS A 26 -20.63 17.47 -8.93
C CYS A 26 -21.00 16.81 -7.59
N ALA A 27 -20.76 15.48 -7.50
CA ALA A 27 -20.82 14.79 -6.23
C ALA A 27 -19.82 15.50 -5.30
N ALA A 28 -20.33 16.16 -4.27
CA ALA A 28 -19.48 16.64 -3.19
C ALA A 28 -18.71 15.42 -2.68
N SER A 29 -17.39 15.42 -2.84
CA SER A 29 -16.54 14.40 -2.25
C SER A 29 -16.77 14.43 -0.75
N GLU A 30 -17.44 13.42 -0.23
CA GLU A 30 -17.65 13.28 1.19
C GLU A 30 -16.29 13.28 1.87
N LYS A 31 -16.14 14.10 2.91
CA LYS A 31 -14.87 14.20 3.61
C LYS A 31 -14.64 12.90 4.39
N ILE A 32 -13.42 12.39 4.35
CA ILE A 32 -13.00 11.26 5.19
C ILE A 32 -13.21 11.70 6.64
N PRO A 33 -13.97 10.94 7.45
CA PRO A 33 -14.02 11.19 8.87
C PRO A 33 -12.60 10.97 9.44
N ILE A 34 -12.11 11.99 10.12
CA ILE A 34 -10.78 11.97 10.72
C ILE A 34 -11.00 11.84 12.21
N PRO A 35 -10.50 10.77 12.85
CA PRO A 35 -10.62 10.62 14.28
C PRO A 35 -9.94 11.78 15.01
N THR A 36 -10.48 12.14 16.18
CA THR A 36 -9.86 13.14 17.04
C THR A 36 -8.61 12.53 17.67
N VAL A 37 -7.46 13.09 17.34
CA VAL A 37 -6.18 12.62 17.89
C VAL A 37 -6.10 12.99 19.37
N GLU A 38 -6.02 12.01 20.23
CA GLU A 38 -5.77 12.16 21.65
C GLU A 38 -4.33 11.73 21.96
N LYS A 39 -3.74 12.31 23.01
CA LYS A 39 -2.40 11.95 23.39
C LYS A 39 -2.36 10.50 23.92
N ASP A 40 -1.36 9.74 23.49
CA ASP A 40 -1.13 8.35 23.89
C ASP A 40 -2.28 7.39 23.49
N VAL A 41 -3.09 7.76 22.48
CA VAL A 41 -4.14 6.93 21.87
C VAL A 41 -3.79 6.69 20.41
N TYR A 42 -3.61 5.42 20.04
CA TYR A 42 -3.22 4.99 18.70
C TYR A 42 -4.26 4.11 18.03
N ILE A 43 -5.32 3.74 18.73
CA ILE A 43 -6.41 2.90 18.21
C ILE A 43 -7.68 3.73 18.12
N TYR A 44 -8.23 3.83 16.94
CA TYR A 44 -9.44 4.57 16.61
C TYR A 44 -10.44 3.58 16.01
N ASP A 45 -11.19 2.92 16.89
CA ASP A 45 -12.21 1.94 16.56
C ASP A 45 -13.60 2.55 16.74
N GLU A 46 -14.11 3.23 15.68
CA GLU A 46 -15.42 3.89 15.73
C GLU A 46 -16.60 2.89 15.74
N ASP A 47 -16.35 1.67 15.24
CA ASP A 47 -17.38 0.65 15.04
C ASP A 47 -17.44 -0.38 16.16
N ASP A 48 -16.60 -0.24 17.20
CA ASP A 48 -16.50 -1.16 18.34
C ASP A 48 -16.31 -2.63 17.89
N ILE A 49 -15.40 -2.80 16.90
CA ILE A 49 -15.11 -4.10 16.26
C ILE A 49 -14.04 -4.86 17.04
N ILE A 50 -13.14 -4.13 17.71
CA ILE A 50 -12.03 -4.68 18.49
C ILE A 50 -12.45 -4.75 19.96
N ASP A 51 -12.22 -5.88 20.60
CA ASP A 51 -12.53 -6.04 22.03
C ASP A 51 -11.73 -5.05 22.88
N ASP A 52 -12.40 -4.33 23.79
CA ASP A 52 -11.85 -3.30 24.69
C ASP A 52 -10.55 -3.73 25.42
N ASP A 53 -10.47 -5.02 25.83
CA ASP A 53 -9.31 -5.52 26.56
C ASP A 53 -8.09 -5.68 25.63
N VAL A 54 -8.32 -6.08 24.39
CA VAL A 54 -7.29 -6.19 23.35
C VAL A 54 -6.83 -4.79 22.92
N GLU A 55 -7.75 -3.85 22.72
CA GLU A 55 -7.39 -2.46 22.45
C GLU A 55 -6.46 -1.88 23.53
N LYS A 56 -6.81 -2.06 24.80
CA LYS A 56 -5.99 -1.59 25.93
C LYS A 56 -4.60 -2.23 25.97
N GLU A 57 -4.52 -3.53 25.65
CA GLU A 57 -3.24 -4.24 25.59
C GLU A 57 -2.39 -3.72 24.43
N LEU A 58 -2.96 -3.66 23.24
CA LEU A 58 -2.27 -3.17 22.04
C LEU A 58 -1.84 -1.72 22.20
N ASN A 59 -2.72 -0.84 22.70
CA ASN A 59 -2.38 0.56 22.89
C ASN A 59 -1.18 0.77 23.84
N LYS A 60 -1.04 -0.05 24.88
CA LYS A 60 0.16 -0.02 25.74
C LYS A 60 1.43 -0.37 24.97
N MET A 61 1.36 -1.37 24.07
CA MET A 61 2.50 -1.75 23.24
C MET A 61 2.86 -0.64 22.24
N LEU A 62 1.87 0.06 21.70
CA LEU A 62 2.05 1.16 20.75
C LEU A 62 2.66 2.40 21.43
N VAL A 63 2.21 2.73 22.63
CA VAL A 63 2.83 3.77 23.46
C VAL A 63 4.30 3.42 23.77
N GLU A 64 4.57 2.18 24.17
CA GLU A 64 5.94 1.73 24.47
C GLU A 64 6.84 1.74 23.22
N LEU A 65 6.28 1.45 22.02
CA LEU A 65 6.99 1.57 20.77
C LEU A 65 7.43 3.02 20.52
N GLU A 66 6.50 3.97 20.62
CA GLU A 66 6.81 5.39 20.43
C GLU A 66 7.84 5.89 21.43
N GLU A 67 7.67 5.60 22.71
CA GLU A 67 8.60 6.00 23.76
C GLU A 67 10.04 5.52 23.50
N LYS A 68 10.20 4.33 22.90
CA LYS A 68 11.52 3.72 22.67
C LYS A 68 12.17 4.08 21.34
N THR A 69 11.36 4.40 20.32
CA THR A 69 11.86 4.53 18.93
C THR A 69 11.50 5.86 18.26
N ASP A 70 10.56 6.60 18.83
CA ASP A 70 9.82 7.69 18.19
C ASP A 70 9.00 7.20 16.94
N ALA A 71 8.84 5.90 16.72
CA ALA A 71 7.96 5.39 15.67
C ALA A 71 6.51 5.38 16.13
N GLU A 72 5.61 5.82 15.29
CA GLU A 72 4.19 5.88 15.60
C GLU A 72 3.43 4.82 14.77
N PHE A 73 2.60 4.03 15.43
CA PHE A 73 1.77 3.05 14.75
C PHE A 73 0.31 3.26 15.14
N ALA A 74 -0.50 3.74 14.21
CA ALA A 74 -1.93 3.96 14.40
C ALA A 74 -2.75 2.82 13.78
N ILE A 75 -3.88 2.53 14.40
CA ILE A 75 -4.88 1.57 13.94
C ILE A 75 -6.19 2.32 13.77
N VAL A 76 -6.81 2.18 12.62
CA VAL A 76 -8.11 2.80 12.33
C VAL A 76 -9.03 1.75 11.74
N SER A 77 -10.15 1.49 12.42
CA SER A 77 -11.28 0.80 11.84
C SER A 77 -12.25 1.81 11.22
N GLY A 78 -12.95 1.40 10.19
CA GLY A 78 -13.97 2.22 9.54
C GLY A 78 -15.08 1.37 8.95
N GLU A 79 -16.33 1.80 9.11
CA GLU A 79 -17.49 1.12 8.52
C GLU A 79 -17.33 1.04 7.00
N SER A 80 -17.00 2.15 6.34
CA SER A 80 -16.91 2.24 4.89
C SER A 80 -15.81 3.19 4.42
N LEU A 81 -15.25 2.85 3.27
CA LEU A 81 -14.25 3.69 2.57
C LEU A 81 -14.90 4.79 1.71
N LEU A 82 -16.21 5.00 1.79
CA LEU A 82 -16.95 6.05 1.05
C LEU A 82 -16.70 5.98 -0.47
N ASP A 83 -16.81 4.78 -1.05
CA ASP A 83 -16.56 4.51 -2.48
C ASP A 83 -15.15 4.88 -2.97
N ARG A 84 -14.19 5.05 -2.07
CA ARG A 84 -12.78 5.31 -2.41
C ARG A 84 -11.97 4.02 -2.47
N SER A 85 -10.81 4.09 -3.13
CA SER A 85 -9.81 3.04 -2.98
C SER A 85 -9.25 3.07 -1.56
N ILE A 86 -8.89 1.91 -1.02
CA ILE A 86 -8.30 1.85 0.32
C ILE A 86 -6.92 2.55 0.34
N GLU A 87 -6.22 2.55 -0.79
CA GLU A 87 -4.94 3.23 -0.96
C GLU A 87 -5.08 4.75 -0.80
N ASP A 88 -6.06 5.34 -1.52
CA ASP A 88 -6.31 6.79 -1.44
C ASP A 88 -6.80 7.19 -0.05
N TYR A 89 -7.65 6.35 0.55
CA TYR A 89 -8.18 6.59 1.89
C TYR A 89 -7.07 6.53 2.94
N ALA A 90 -6.26 5.46 2.95
CA ALA A 90 -5.15 5.28 3.88
C ALA A 90 -4.10 6.37 3.75
N ASN A 91 -3.68 6.69 2.51
CA ASN A 91 -2.69 7.75 2.27
C ASN A 91 -3.19 9.12 2.76
N ASN A 92 -4.46 9.47 2.48
CA ASN A 92 -5.05 10.72 2.95
C ASN A 92 -5.11 10.77 4.48
N LEU A 93 -5.54 9.68 5.11
CA LEU A 93 -5.65 9.56 6.56
C LEU A 93 -4.28 9.65 7.23
N PHE A 94 -3.30 8.88 6.74
CA PHE A 94 -1.92 8.87 7.21
C PHE A 94 -1.30 10.28 7.22
N ASN A 95 -1.45 11.00 6.10
CA ASN A 95 -0.92 12.37 5.96
C ASN A 95 -1.69 13.39 6.82
N THR A 96 -3.01 13.21 6.97
CA THR A 96 -3.83 14.16 7.74
C THR A 96 -3.64 14.00 9.24
N LEU A 97 -3.52 12.77 9.73
CA LEU A 97 -3.16 12.47 11.11
C LEU A 97 -1.69 12.83 11.40
N GLY A 98 -0.84 12.87 10.35
CA GLY A 98 0.57 13.17 10.49
C GLY A 98 1.34 12.06 11.20
N ILE A 99 0.96 10.78 10.93
CA ILE A 99 1.52 9.61 11.59
C ILE A 99 3.02 9.49 11.30
N GLY A 100 3.81 9.37 12.35
CA GLY A 100 5.26 9.31 12.30
C GLY A 100 5.95 10.64 12.55
N LYS A 101 7.14 10.57 13.12
CA LYS A 101 7.89 11.75 13.54
C LYS A 101 8.45 12.50 12.34
N LYS A 102 8.20 13.81 12.30
CA LYS A 102 8.70 14.69 11.25
C LYS A 102 10.22 14.56 11.06
N GLY A 103 10.62 14.22 9.83
CA GLY A 103 12.03 14.03 9.45
C GLY A 103 12.58 12.64 9.72
N LYS A 104 11.82 11.78 10.42
CA LYS A 104 12.08 10.33 10.51
C LYS A 104 11.18 9.54 9.58
N ASP A 105 9.98 10.04 9.30
CA ASP A 105 8.96 9.42 8.44
C ASP A 105 8.69 7.95 8.84
N ASN A 106 8.70 7.68 10.15
CA ASN A 106 8.65 6.35 10.76
C ASN A 106 7.26 6.01 11.30
N GLY A 107 6.24 6.31 10.53
CA GLY A 107 4.86 6.00 10.83
C GLY A 107 4.40 4.67 10.23
N VAL A 108 3.41 4.06 10.86
CA VAL A 108 2.65 2.91 10.37
C VAL A 108 1.16 3.19 10.58
N LEU A 109 0.34 2.84 9.61
CA LEU A 109 -1.11 2.84 9.73
C LEU A 109 -1.67 1.48 9.30
N LEU A 110 -2.38 0.83 10.21
CA LEU A 110 -3.27 -0.28 9.86
C LEU A 110 -4.68 0.29 9.70
N LEU A 111 -5.19 0.29 8.49
CA LEU A 111 -6.55 0.69 8.15
C LEU A 111 -7.33 -0.52 7.68
N PHE A 112 -8.54 -0.72 8.20
CA PHE A 112 -9.45 -1.73 7.67
C PHE A 112 -10.90 -1.24 7.69
N SER A 113 -11.69 -1.77 6.77
CA SER A 113 -13.13 -1.55 6.68
C SER A 113 -13.83 -2.89 6.67
N ARG A 114 -14.79 -3.06 7.59
CA ARG A 114 -15.59 -4.28 7.70
C ARG A 114 -16.57 -4.42 6.53
N SER A 115 -17.27 -3.33 6.18
CA SER A 115 -18.26 -3.35 5.09
C SER A 115 -17.65 -3.55 3.72
N ASP A 116 -16.44 -3.02 3.49
CA ASP A 116 -15.73 -3.15 2.23
C ASP A 116 -14.85 -4.40 2.18
N GLU A 117 -14.70 -5.13 3.28
CA GLU A 117 -13.83 -6.30 3.45
C GLU A 117 -12.38 -6.03 3.00
N LYS A 118 -11.88 -4.84 3.30
CA LYS A 118 -10.55 -4.40 2.89
C LYS A 118 -9.68 -4.08 4.08
N VAL A 119 -8.38 -4.30 3.90
CA VAL A 119 -7.34 -3.94 4.87
C VAL A 119 -6.12 -3.39 4.15
N ARG A 120 -5.44 -2.45 4.79
CA ARG A 120 -4.19 -1.88 4.29
C ARG A 120 -3.23 -1.57 5.43
N LEU A 121 -1.97 -1.90 5.21
CA LEU A 121 -0.84 -1.35 5.93
C LEU A 121 -0.22 -0.24 5.09
N GLU A 122 -0.17 0.98 5.61
CA GLU A 122 0.54 2.12 5.03
C GLU A 122 1.79 2.39 5.86
N ILE A 123 2.94 2.51 5.19
CA ILE A 123 4.25 2.58 5.86
C ILE A 123 4.95 3.89 5.47
N GLY A 124 5.46 4.60 6.46
CA GLY A 124 6.32 5.75 6.24
C GLY A 124 7.71 5.34 5.74
N ARG A 125 8.33 6.20 4.94
CA ARG A 125 9.62 5.93 4.29
C ARG A 125 10.73 5.49 5.23
N GLY A 126 10.70 5.95 6.47
CA GLY A 126 11.71 5.60 7.47
C GLY A 126 11.69 4.14 7.89
N LEU A 127 10.59 3.42 7.62
CA LEU A 127 10.43 2.01 7.95
C LEU A 127 10.38 1.09 6.72
N GLU A 128 10.43 1.63 5.48
CA GLU A 128 10.40 0.81 4.26
C GLU A 128 11.55 -0.20 4.18
N GLY A 129 12.66 0.08 4.87
CA GLY A 129 13.81 -0.82 4.94
C GLY A 129 13.49 -2.15 5.63
N CYS A 130 12.74 -2.13 6.71
CA CYS A 130 12.34 -3.32 7.46
C CYS A 130 10.93 -3.79 7.12
N LEU A 131 10.01 -2.88 6.72
CA LEU A 131 8.62 -3.14 6.34
C LEU A 131 8.38 -2.75 4.89
N ASN A 132 8.93 -3.50 3.94
CA ASN A 132 8.66 -3.29 2.53
C ASN A 132 7.27 -3.84 2.13
N ASP A 133 6.80 -3.47 0.92
CA ASP A 133 5.47 -3.85 0.41
C ASP A 133 5.23 -5.36 0.42
N ALA A 134 6.24 -6.15 0.06
CA ALA A 134 6.14 -7.60 0.03
C ALA A 134 5.98 -8.19 1.44
N LYS A 135 6.76 -7.69 2.42
CA LYS A 135 6.65 -8.11 3.82
C LYS A 135 5.30 -7.69 4.42
N CYS A 136 4.85 -6.47 4.15
CA CYS A 136 3.51 -6.01 4.55
C CYS A 136 2.40 -6.88 3.96
N GLY A 137 2.51 -7.23 2.67
CA GLY A 137 1.57 -8.14 2.02
C GLY A 137 1.49 -9.49 2.71
N ARG A 138 2.64 -10.11 3.03
CA ARG A 138 2.68 -11.39 3.76
C ARG A 138 2.14 -11.28 5.18
N ILE A 139 2.42 -10.19 5.88
CA ILE A 139 1.83 -9.96 7.22
C ILE A 139 0.31 -9.96 7.12
N LEU A 140 -0.26 -9.23 6.15
CA LEU A 140 -1.70 -9.23 5.95
C LEU A 140 -2.26 -10.59 5.56
N ASP A 141 -1.61 -11.30 4.63
CA ASP A 141 -2.04 -12.61 4.15
C ASP A 141 -1.98 -13.69 5.24
N ASN A 142 -1.01 -13.62 6.16
CA ASN A 142 -0.83 -14.61 7.21
C ASN A 142 -1.60 -14.29 8.50
N TYR A 143 -1.77 -13.00 8.83
CA TYR A 143 -2.23 -12.58 10.15
C TYR A 143 -3.54 -11.77 10.16
N PHE A 144 -3.96 -11.17 9.03
CA PHE A 144 -5.23 -10.46 8.96
C PHE A 144 -6.29 -11.23 8.19
N VAL A 145 -6.01 -11.59 6.95
CA VAL A 145 -6.97 -12.18 6.02
C VAL A 145 -7.62 -13.45 6.58
N PRO A 146 -6.90 -14.43 7.16
CA PRO A 146 -7.50 -15.68 7.61
C PRO A 146 -8.52 -15.49 8.75
N TYR A 147 -8.29 -14.50 9.62
CA TYR A 147 -9.20 -14.19 10.73
C TYR A 147 -10.38 -13.34 10.25
N ARG A 148 -10.14 -12.36 9.35
CA ARG A 148 -11.20 -11.56 8.73
C ARG A 148 -12.24 -12.43 8.03
N GLU A 149 -11.82 -13.47 7.29
CA GLU A 149 -12.71 -14.41 6.61
C GLU A 149 -13.66 -15.17 7.56
N ASN A 150 -13.32 -15.22 8.85
CA ASN A 150 -14.13 -15.78 9.91
C ASN A 150 -14.86 -14.72 10.75
N ASP A 151 -14.82 -13.45 10.36
CA ASP A 151 -15.37 -12.29 11.09
C ASP A 151 -14.70 -12.06 12.47
N GLU A 152 -13.45 -12.57 12.65
CA GLU A 152 -12.65 -12.45 13.87
C GLU A 152 -11.72 -11.23 13.81
N TYR A 153 -12.28 -10.03 13.68
CA TYR A 153 -11.51 -8.79 13.48
C TYR A 153 -10.61 -8.43 14.66
N THR A 154 -11.05 -8.67 15.91
CA THR A 154 -10.21 -8.51 17.09
C THR A 154 -8.91 -9.30 16.95
N LYS A 155 -9.03 -10.59 16.58
CA LYS A 155 -7.89 -11.47 16.42
C LYS A 155 -7.03 -11.10 15.22
N ALA A 156 -7.66 -10.72 14.09
CA ALA A 156 -6.97 -10.24 12.90
C ALA A 156 -6.09 -9.02 13.23
N THR A 157 -6.64 -8.06 13.97
CA THR A 157 -5.92 -6.85 14.38
C THR A 157 -4.80 -7.18 15.35
N GLU A 158 -5.07 -7.96 16.40
CA GLU A 158 -4.09 -8.36 17.40
C GLU A 158 -2.86 -9.03 16.76
N MET A 159 -3.09 -10.04 15.92
CA MET A 159 -2.01 -10.80 15.29
C MET A 159 -1.20 -9.94 14.30
N THR A 160 -1.88 -9.10 13.53
CA THR A 160 -1.23 -8.21 12.57
C THR A 160 -0.37 -7.16 13.28
N VAL A 161 -0.89 -6.52 14.31
CA VAL A 161 -0.16 -5.51 15.10
C VAL A 161 1.07 -6.13 15.75
N LYS A 162 0.91 -7.30 16.40
CA LYS A 162 2.04 -8.03 17.02
C LYS A 162 3.09 -8.44 15.98
N ALA A 163 2.69 -8.85 14.77
CA ALA A 163 3.62 -9.18 13.69
C ALA A 163 4.42 -7.95 13.21
N VAL A 164 3.76 -6.81 13.00
CA VAL A 164 4.41 -5.55 12.62
C VAL A 164 5.34 -5.07 13.73
N LEU A 165 4.89 -5.12 15.00
CA LEU A 165 5.71 -4.73 16.15
C LEU A 165 6.97 -5.59 16.30
N ASN A 166 6.91 -6.89 15.98
CA ASN A 166 8.08 -7.77 16.00
C ASN A 166 9.13 -7.32 14.99
N VAL A 167 8.71 -6.97 13.77
CA VAL A 167 9.63 -6.47 12.73
C VAL A 167 10.29 -5.16 13.15
N ILE A 168 9.50 -4.22 13.69
CA ILE A 168 10.05 -2.93 14.14
C ILE A 168 10.95 -3.12 15.37
N ALA A 169 10.55 -3.96 16.32
CA ALA A 169 11.34 -4.24 17.51
C ALA A 169 12.69 -4.89 17.20
N GLU A 170 12.75 -5.74 16.15
CA GLU A 170 13.99 -6.30 15.66
C GLU A 170 14.88 -5.24 14.99
N GLU A 171 14.34 -4.38 14.13
CA GLU A 171 15.07 -3.30 13.45
C GLU A 171 15.68 -2.30 14.44
N TYR A 172 14.94 -1.95 15.49
CA TYR A 172 15.40 -0.99 16.50
C TYR A 172 16.12 -1.65 17.69
N GLU A 173 16.31 -2.97 17.67
CA GLU A 173 16.93 -3.75 18.74
C GLU A 173 16.28 -3.51 20.13
N ILE A 174 14.95 -3.40 20.17
CA ILE A 174 14.18 -3.15 21.39
C ILE A 174 13.36 -4.37 21.82
N ASN A 175 12.91 -4.38 23.07
CA ASN A 175 11.88 -5.30 23.58
C ASN A 175 10.65 -4.49 23.95
N ILE A 176 9.46 -4.96 23.56
CA ILE A 176 8.17 -4.42 23.95
C ILE A 176 7.52 -5.41 24.92
N GLN A 177 6.97 -4.91 26.02
CA GLN A 177 6.40 -5.74 27.07
C GLN A 177 5.12 -6.42 26.57
N GLY A 178 5.02 -7.74 26.75
CA GLY A 178 3.86 -8.53 26.29
C GLY A 178 3.93 -8.96 24.84
N LEU A 179 4.94 -8.52 24.08
CA LEU A 179 5.11 -8.93 22.69
C LEU A 179 5.75 -10.31 22.64
N GLU A 180 5.02 -11.29 22.09
CA GLU A 180 5.51 -12.64 21.83
C GLU A 180 6.39 -12.63 20.57
N LYS A 181 7.60 -13.22 20.67
CA LYS A 181 8.58 -13.20 19.57
C LYS A 181 8.36 -14.29 18.51
N ASP A 182 7.31 -15.11 18.66
CA ASP A 182 7.12 -16.32 17.86
C ASP A 182 6.18 -16.14 16.64
N LEU A 183 6.00 -14.90 16.15
CA LEU A 183 5.28 -14.65 14.91
C LEU A 183 6.28 -14.57 13.74
N PRO A 184 6.54 -15.68 13.00
CA PRO A 184 7.52 -15.66 11.94
C PRO A 184 7.01 -14.83 10.76
N VAL A 185 7.64 -13.69 10.53
CA VAL A 185 7.51 -12.96 9.28
C VAL A 185 8.65 -13.40 8.39
N GLU A 186 8.35 -14.30 7.44
CA GLU A 186 9.37 -14.79 6.50
C GLU A 186 10.01 -13.62 5.76
N ASP A 187 11.32 -13.56 5.77
CA ASP A 187 12.08 -12.53 5.08
C ASP A 187 12.38 -13.00 3.65
N ASP A 188 11.92 -12.24 2.63
CA ASP A 188 12.17 -12.56 1.22
C ASP A 188 13.63 -12.34 0.79
N SER A 189 14.55 -12.27 1.71
CA SER A 189 15.97 -12.13 1.34
C SER A 189 16.50 -13.32 0.51
N ASP A 190 15.65 -14.36 0.25
CA ASP A 190 16.07 -15.59 -0.43
C ASP A 190 15.20 -16.03 -1.63
N ASP A 191 14.32 -15.16 -2.18
CA ASP A 191 13.64 -15.42 -3.47
C ASP A 191 14.54 -15.17 -4.69
N GLY A 192 15.83 -14.91 -4.49
CA GLY A 192 16.84 -15.10 -5.50
C GLY A 192 16.91 -16.57 -5.89
N LEU A 193 16.79 -16.87 -7.19
CA LEU A 193 17.07 -18.22 -7.70
C LEU A 193 18.32 -18.76 -7.00
N PRO A 194 18.24 -19.94 -6.36
CA PRO A 194 19.35 -20.47 -5.58
C PRO A 194 20.65 -20.44 -6.42
N LEU A 195 21.77 -20.15 -5.80
CA LEU A 195 23.07 -19.97 -6.47
C LEU A 195 23.38 -21.04 -7.52
N TRP A 196 22.93 -22.29 -7.31
CA TRP A 196 23.11 -23.38 -8.27
C TRP A 196 22.34 -23.17 -9.58
N VAL A 197 21.19 -22.45 -9.57
CA VAL A 197 20.43 -22.09 -10.78
C VAL A 197 21.18 -21.02 -11.57
N TRP A 198 21.74 -20.01 -10.91
CA TRP A 198 22.64 -19.05 -11.55
C TRP A 198 23.86 -19.70 -12.17
N ILE A 199 24.44 -20.69 -11.48
CA ILE A 199 25.57 -21.49 -12.00
C ILE A 199 25.14 -22.24 -13.27
N ILE A 200 23.97 -22.86 -13.30
CA ILE A 200 23.44 -23.56 -14.49
C ILE A 200 23.23 -22.58 -15.66
N ILE A 201 22.66 -21.38 -15.39
CA ILE A 201 22.44 -20.36 -16.41
C ILE A 201 23.77 -19.89 -16.98
N ILE A 202 24.78 -19.66 -16.14
CA ILE A 202 26.12 -19.22 -16.56
C ILE A 202 26.80 -20.32 -17.37
N ILE A 203 26.76 -21.58 -16.91
CA ILE A 203 27.35 -22.72 -17.65
C ILE A 203 26.64 -22.91 -18.99
N GLY A 204 25.30 -22.78 -19.03
CA GLY A 204 24.54 -22.84 -20.27
C GLY A 204 24.92 -21.74 -21.25
N ALA A 205 25.07 -20.51 -20.77
CA ALA A 205 25.53 -19.39 -21.60
C ALA A 205 26.95 -19.60 -22.15
N ILE A 206 27.87 -20.09 -21.32
CA ILE A 206 29.24 -20.42 -21.74
C ILE A 206 29.22 -21.55 -22.78
N ALA A 207 28.42 -22.59 -22.59
CA ALA A 207 28.28 -23.70 -23.52
C ALA A 207 27.77 -23.21 -24.90
N ILE A 208 26.80 -22.31 -24.94
CA ILE A 208 26.27 -21.72 -26.18
C ILE A 208 27.38 -20.93 -26.90
N VAL A 209 28.18 -20.14 -26.19
CA VAL A 209 29.30 -19.37 -26.75
C VAL A 209 30.37 -20.32 -27.30
N VAL A 210 30.70 -21.37 -26.56
CA VAL A 210 31.71 -22.37 -27.00
C VAL A 210 31.24 -23.15 -28.21
N ILE A 211 29.96 -23.59 -28.23
CA ILE A 211 29.37 -24.28 -29.39
C ILE A 211 29.32 -23.34 -30.61
N GLY A 212 28.95 -22.07 -30.42
CA GLY A 212 29.00 -21.04 -31.46
C GLY A 212 30.43 -20.84 -32.04
N ALA A 213 31.43 -20.83 -31.18
CA ALA A 213 32.84 -20.70 -31.58
C ALA A 213 33.37 -21.97 -32.28
N ILE A 214 32.85 -23.14 -31.96
CA ILE A 214 33.27 -24.42 -32.61
C ILE A 214 32.53 -24.61 -33.96
N CYS A 215 31.33 -24.05 -34.11
CA CYS A 215 30.56 -24.14 -35.35
C CYS A 215 30.90 -23.07 -36.38
N ASP A 216 31.79 -22.13 -36.06
CA ASP A 216 32.23 -21.05 -36.97
C ASP A 216 33.48 -21.41 -37.78
N ASP A 217 33.54 -22.67 -38.27
CA ASP A 217 34.55 -23.09 -39.22
C ASP A 217 33.95 -23.13 -40.63
N GLY A 218 34.02 -21.99 -41.31
CA GLY A 218 33.99 -21.89 -42.75
C GLY A 218 32.65 -21.56 -43.38
N SER A 219 32.32 -20.28 -43.53
CA SER A 219 31.86 -19.72 -44.79
C SER A 219 31.75 -18.19 -44.70
N SER A 220 32.65 -17.49 -45.36
CA SER A 220 32.58 -16.06 -45.60
C SER A 220 31.43 -15.73 -46.55
N SER A 221 30.43 -14.97 -46.08
CA SER A 221 29.61 -14.12 -46.95
C SER A 221 29.05 -12.96 -46.17
N GLY A 222 29.41 -11.76 -46.59
CA GLY A 222 29.10 -10.50 -45.95
C GLY A 222 27.64 -10.11 -45.92
N GLY A 223 27.33 -9.24 -45.02
CA GLY A 223 26.04 -8.59 -44.92
C GLY A 223 25.96 -7.75 -43.64
N GLY A 224 26.50 -6.55 -43.65
CA GLY A 224 26.38 -5.59 -42.59
C GLY A 224 24.93 -5.11 -42.45
N PHE A 225 24.50 -5.04 -41.22
CA PHE A 225 23.37 -4.22 -40.80
C PHE A 225 23.60 -3.76 -39.34
N PHE A 226 24.36 -2.69 -39.18
CA PHE A 226 24.28 -1.85 -38.02
C PHE A 226 23.62 -0.54 -38.43
N GLY A 227 22.29 -0.50 -38.24
CA GLY A 227 21.50 0.73 -38.26
C GLY A 227 21.31 1.21 -36.83
N GLY A 228 22.08 2.17 -36.41
CA GLY A 228 21.85 2.87 -35.15
C GLY A 228 20.58 3.69 -35.23
N SER A 229 19.70 3.54 -34.25
CA SER A 229 18.64 4.47 -33.97
C SER A 229 18.76 4.91 -32.52
N SER A 230 19.45 6.03 -32.35
CA SER A 230 19.43 6.81 -31.12
C SER A 230 18.06 7.53 -31.03
N GLY A 231 17.10 6.92 -30.34
CA GLY A 231 15.86 7.57 -29.95
C GLY A 231 16.04 8.21 -28.58
N GLY A 232 16.33 9.52 -28.58
CA GLY A 232 16.31 10.32 -27.37
C GLY A 232 14.90 10.41 -26.80
N PHE A 233 14.72 9.92 -25.57
CA PHE A 233 13.52 10.22 -24.78
C PHE A 233 13.74 11.55 -24.08
N SER A 234 13.12 12.59 -24.60
CA SER A 234 12.94 13.88 -23.99
C SER A 234 12.06 13.74 -22.74
N GLY A 235 12.63 14.09 -21.60
CA GLY A 235 11.95 14.08 -20.32
C GLY A 235 10.78 15.05 -20.27
N GLY A 236 9.60 14.54 -19.96
CA GLY A 236 8.49 15.31 -19.45
C GLY A 236 8.55 15.25 -17.93
N GLY A 237 8.94 16.34 -17.29
CA GLY A 237 8.89 16.47 -15.85
C GLY A 237 7.45 16.61 -15.39
N PHE A 238 7.01 15.65 -14.60
CA PHE A 238 5.83 15.85 -13.75
C PHE A 238 6.33 16.20 -12.37
N GLY A 239 5.97 17.42 -11.94
CA GLY A 239 6.16 17.88 -10.57
C GLY A 239 5.33 16.99 -9.64
N GLY A 240 6.01 16.17 -8.86
CA GLY A 240 5.41 15.21 -7.97
C GLY A 240 5.06 15.81 -6.63
N GLY A 241 3.87 15.52 -6.17
CA GLY A 241 3.55 15.58 -4.74
C GLY A 241 4.24 14.41 -4.03
N PHE A 242 4.70 14.68 -2.84
CA PHE A 242 5.35 13.70 -1.96
C PHE A 242 4.31 12.76 -1.34
N SER A 243 3.97 11.68 -2.01
CA SER A 243 3.36 10.52 -1.41
C SER A 243 4.23 9.32 -1.77
N GLY A 244 5.18 9.03 -0.93
CA GLY A 244 6.07 7.91 -1.05
C GLY A 244 6.09 7.16 0.25
N GLY A 245 4.92 6.69 0.68
CA GLY A 245 4.82 5.62 1.63
C GLY A 245 4.64 4.32 0.87
N GLY A 246 5.40 3.31 1.18
CA GLY A 246 5.15 1.94 0.78
C GLY A 246 3.97 1.39 1.56
N GLY A 247 3.45 0.24 1.16
CA GLY A 247 2.37 -0.42 1.87
C GLY A 247 1.76 -1.54 1.06
N ALA A 248 0.91 -2.34 1.71
CA ALA A 248 0.17 -3.40 1.06
C ALA A 248 -1.31 -3.34 1.42
N SER A 249 -2.17 -3.74 0.49
CA SER A 249 -3.62 -3.87 0.68
C SER A 249 -4.12 -5.27 0.31
N ARG A 250 -5.20 -5.71 0.96
CA ARG A 250 -5.93 -6.97 0.73
C ARG A 250 -7.43 -6.74 0.89
#